data_950cace97939b7b652b5ec5928489312
#
_entry.id   950cace97939b7b652b5ec5928489312
#
_cell.length_a   1.000
_cell.length_b   1.000
_cell.length_c   1.000
_cell.angle_alpha   90.00
_cell.angle_beta   90.00
_cell.angle_gamma   90.00
#
_symmetry.space_group_name_H-M   'P 1'
#
loop_
_entity.id
_entity.type
_entity.pdbx_description
1 polymer ?
#
loop_
_entity_poly.entity_id
_entity_poly.type
_entity_poly.pdbx_seq_one_letter_code
_entity_poly.pdbx_strand_id
1 'polypeptide(L)'
;MRTRTLLPAVLTVASLTLVGCGGDGDSGAPASTSSPSSAKATASEGGGSAEVPEALRFTGTTVDGKPFDGASLAGRPTVLWFWAPWCPKCRAQAAETAKVAEEYAGKANVVGVAGLDGNDAMRDFVDQTGTGSFPHLSDEDGTVWKRFEVTEQSRYVILDKDGETVYEGVLPGGEGLSGKVAGLTG
;
A
#
# COMPACT_ATOMS: atom_id res chain seq x y z
N MET A 1 -2.54 -40.98 -27.98
CA MET A 1 -2.36 -42.25 -27.25
C MET A 1 -1.92 -41.90 -25.84
N ARG A 2 -2.86 -42.03 -24.91
CA ARG A 2 -2.84 -42.82 -23.65
C ARG A 2 -1.61 -42.55 -22.78
N THR A 3 -1.70 -42.10 -21.54
CA THR A 3 -2.20 -42.90 -20.42
C THR A 3 -2.62 -41.99 -19.24
N ARG A 4 -3.82 -42.19 -18.73
CA ARG A 4 -4.31 -41.74 -17.44
C ARG A 4 -3.68 -42.62 -16.35
N THR A 5 -3.16 -42.05 -15.30
CA THR A 5 -2.88 -42.80 -14.07
C THR A 5 -3.63 -42.15 -12.92
N LEU A 6 -4.65 -42.81 -12.48
CA LEU A 6 -5.38 -42.55 -11.24
C LEU A 6 -4.71 -43.37 -10.14
N LEU A 7 -4.44 -42.78 -8.97
CA LEU A 7 -4.21 -43.56 -7.73
C LEU A 7 -4.76 -42.79 -6.52
N PRO A 8 -5.13 -43.50 -5.43
CA PRO A 8 -6.31 -43.18 -4.68
C PRO A 8 -6.08 -42.47 -3.34
N ALA A 9 -7.18 -42.03 -2.75
CA ALA A 9 -7.38 -41.48 -1.44
C ALA A 9 -6.86 -42.39 -0.30
N VAL A 10 -6.28 -41.78 0.72
CA VAL A 10 -6.21 -42.32 2.09
C VAL A 10 -6.75 -41.28 3.06
N LEU A 11 -7.94 -41.58 3.57
CA LEU A 11 -8.52 -40.96 4.77
C LEU A 11 -7.78 -41.51 6.00
N THR A 12 -7.37 -40.64 6.89
CA THR A 12 -7.13 -41.01 8.29
C THR A 12 -7.78 -39.98 9.20
N VAL A 13 -8.83 -40.44 9.86
CA VAL A 13 -9.53 -39.82 10.98
C VAL A 13 -8.76 -40.18 12.24
N ALA A 14 -8.46 -39.22 13.09
CA ALA A 14 -8.12 -39.45 14.47
C ALA A 14 -8.74 -38.38 15.38
N SER A 15 -9.78 -38.82 16.04
CA SER A 15 -10.42 -38.17 17.19
C SER A 15 -9.59 -38.43 18.44
N LEU A 16 -9.64 -37.52 19.45
CA LEU A 16 -9.67 -37.83 20.91
C LEU A 16 -9.62 -36.50 21.67
N THR A 17 -10.72 -36.16 22.34
CA THR A 17 -11.15 -36.31 23.77
C THR A 17 -10.51 -35.32 24.71
N LEU A 18 -11.33 -34.42 25.17
CA LEU A 18 -11.90 -34.08 26.49
C LEU A 18 -11.16 -34.59 27.73
N VAL A 19 -11.14 -33.75 28.77
CA VAL A 19 -11.26 -33.89 30.24
C VAL A 19 -10.44 -32.77 30.87
N GLY A 20 -10.86 -31.97 31.81
CA GLY A 20 -11.99 -31.91 32.70
C GLY A 20 -11.65 -31.00 33.87
N CYS A 21 -12.66 -30.45 34.48
CA CYS A 21 -12.88 -30.10 35.89
C CYS A 21 -11.67 -29.75 36.79
N GLY A 22 -11.68 -28.75 37.60
CA GLY A 22 -12.66 -28.28 38.57
C GLY A 22 -11.86 -27.72 39.74
N GLY A 23 -12.41 -26.86 40.54
CA GLY A 23 -11.83 -26.44 41.82
C GLY A 23 -12.42 -25.14 42.34
N ASP A 24 -13.49 -25.28 43.12
CA ASP A 24 -14.07 -24.29 44.04
C ASP A 24 -13.10 -23.90 45.16
N GLY A 25 -13.31 -22.70 45.71
CA GLY A 25 -12.71 -22.28 46.98
C GLY A 25 -12.74 -20.77 47.11
N ASP A 26 -13.85 -20.20 47.44
CA ASP A 26 -14.37 -19.58 48.65
C ASP A 26 -13.49 -18.56 49.40
N SER A 27 -14.16 -17.45 49.68
CA SER A 27 -14.06 -16.46 50.76
C SER A 27 -12.89 -15.49 50.85
N GLY A 28 -13.27 -14.20 50.86
CA GLY A 28 -12.55 -13.19 51.62
C GLY A 28 -12.49 -11.78 50.96
N ALA A 29 -13.53 -10.97 51.11
CA ALA A 29 -13.37 -9.52 51.05
C ALA A 29 -12.72 -9.00 52.35
N PRO A 30 -11.99 -7.86 52.35
CA PRO A 30 -12.67 -6.57 52.28
C PRO A 30 -11.94 -5.49 51.45
N ALA A 31 -12.71 -4.47 51.18
CA ALA A 31 -12.45 -3.23 50.49
C ALA A 31 -11.11 -2.53 50.82
N SER A 32 -10.46 -2.07 49.78
CA SER A 32 -9.64 -0.86 49.85
C SER A 32 -9.82 -0.05 48.55
N THR A 33 -10.48 1.04 48.70
CA THR A 33 -10.60 2.17 47.78
C THR A 33 -9.20 2.63 47.40
N SER A 34 -8.88 2.52 46.14
CA SER A 34 -7.79 3.27 45.53
C SER A 34 -8.29 3.85 44.20
N SER A 35 -8.55 5.14 44.21
CA SER A 35 -8.84 5.95 43.04
C SER A 35 -7.85 5.72 41.91
N PRO A 36 -8.29 5.55 40.66
CA PRO A 36 -7.39 5.65 39.54
C PRO A 36 -7.00 7.12 39.36
N SER A 37 -5.72 7.41 39.61
CA SER A 37 -5.06 8.64 39.22
C SER A 37 -5.18 8.74 37.69
N SER A 38 -5.97 9.71 37.24
CA SER A 38 -6.01 10.15 35.86
C SER A 38 -4.60 10.62 35.49
N ALA A 39 -3.82 9.75 34.86
CA ALA A 39 -2.65 10.17 34.11
C ALA A 39 -3.17 10.95 32.89
N LYS A 40 -3.20 12.26 33.05
CA LYS A 40 -3.35 13.22 31.97
C LYS A 40 -2.21 12.96 30.98
N ALA A 41 -2.53 12.24 29.90
CA ALA A 41 -1.63 12.17 28.76
C ALA A 41 -1.48 13.61 28.24
N THR A 42 -0.32 14.17 28.48
CA THR A 42 0.11 15.42 27.88
C THR A 42 0.25 15.13 26.39
N ALA A 43 -0.74 15.52 25.62
CA ALA A 43 -0.61 15.59 24.17
C ALA A 43 0.54 16.57 23.89
N SER A 44 1.61 16.05 23.29
CA SER A 44 2.69 16.87 22.75
C SER A 44 2.11 17.65 21.57
N GLU A 45 1.60 18.83 21.82
CA GLU A 45 1.29 19.82 20.80
C GLU A 45 2.61 20.40 20.31
N GLY A 46 3.02 20.00 19.10
CA GLY A 46 4.24 20.51 18.48
C GLY A 46 4.44 19.99 17.08
N GLY A 47 3.66 20.46 16.14
CA GLY A 47 3.82 20.22 14.72
C GLY A 47 2.44 20.32 14.06
N GLY A 48 2.17 21.40 13.31
CA GLY A 48 0.93 21.54 12.56
C GLY A 48 0.70 20.28 11.72
N SER A 49 -0.23 19.42 12.12
CA SER A 49 -0.74 18.35 11.29
C SER A 49 -1.41 19.01 10.10
N ALA A 50 -0.72 19.05 8.96
CA ALA A 50 -1.39 19.35 7.71
C ALA A 50 -2.59 18.40 7.63
N GLU A 51 -3.77 18.96 7.42
CA GLU A 51 -4.97 18.15 7.27
C GLU A 51 -4.74 17.16 6.12
N VAL A 52 -4.98 15.86 6.38
CA VAL A 52 -4.79 14.82 5.34
C VAL A 52 -5.83 15.05 4.24
N PRO A 53 -5.41 15.34 3.00
CA PRO A 53 -6.31 15.50 1.88
C PRO A 53 -7.18 14.26 1.67
N GLU A 54 -8.43 14.45 1.23
CA GLU A 54 -9.37 13.33 1.01
C GLU A 54 -8.78 12.30 0.03
N ALA A 55 -8.12 12.74 -1.04
CA ALA A 55 -7.48 11.86 -2.01
C ALA A 55 -6.48 10.87 -1.37
N LEU A 56 -5.81 11.28 -0.29
CA LEU A 56 -4.79 10.50 0.40
C LEU A 56 -5.32 9.65 1.57
N ARG A 57 -6.64 9.70 1.87
CA ARG A 57 -7.27 8.89 2.93
C ARG A 57 -7.56 7.46 2.43
N PHE A 58 -6.53 6.70 2.18
CA PHE A 58 -6.62 5.30 1.82
C PHE A 58 -5.51 4.49 2.49
N THR A 59 -5.72 3.19 2.61
CA THR A 59 -4.73 2.23 3.09
C THR A 59 -4.55 1.13 2.05
N GLY A 60 -3.43 0.45 2.10
CA GLY A 60 -3.13 -0.66 1.22
C GLY A 60 -2.00 -1.53 1.76
N THR A 61 -1.56 -2.47 0.95
CA THR A 61 -0.41 -3.31 1.23
C THR A 61 0.59 -3.16 0.09
N THR A 62 1.88 -3.04 0.40
CA THR A 62 2.91 -2.99 -0.64
C THR A 62 3.13 -4.38 -1.24
N VAL A 63 3.75 -4.45 -2.41
CA VAL A 63 4.14 -5.73 -3.03
C VAL A 63 5.05 -6.57 -2.13
N ASP A 64 5.75 -5.96 -1.17
CA ASP A 64 6.55 -6.62 -0.14
C ASP A 64 5.74 -7.06 1.09
N GLY A 65 4.43 -6.89 1.08
CA GLY A 65 3.53 -7.28 2.17
C GLY A 65 3.52 -6.32 3.37
N LYS A 66 4.08 -5.10 3.24
CA LYS A 66 4.07 -4.11 4.32
C LYS A 66 2.79 -3.28 4.27
N PRO A 67 2.22 -2.89 5.43
CA PRO A 67 1.10 -1.96 5.44
C PRO A 67 1.54 -0.59 4.90
N PHE A 68 0.64 0.05 4.15
CA PHE A 68 0.83 1.38 3.59
C PHE A 68 -0.34 2.27 3.96
N ASP A 69 -0.03 3.49 4.38
CA ASP A 69 -1.03 4.52 4.68
C ASP A 69 -0.82 5.73 3.75
N GLY A 70 -1.82 6.02 2.93
CA GLY A 70 -1.82 7.15 2.01
C GLY A 70 -1.66 8.49 2.72
N ALA A 71 -2.12 8.61 3.98
CA ALA A 71 -1.94 9.81 4.79
C ALA A 71 -0.46 10.21 4.97
N SER A 72 0.47 9.25 4.88
CA SER A 72 1.92 9.51 4.96
C SER A 72 2.47 10.34 3.80
N LEU A 73 1.70 10.49 2.73
CA LEU A 73 2.05 11.28 1.54
C LEU A 73 1.68 12.76 1.67
N ALA A 74 0.89 13.15 2.68
CA ALA A 74 0.37 14.50 2.83
C ALA A 74 1.47 15.56 2.94
N GLY A 75 1.18 16.77 2.44
CA GLY A 75 2.06 17.94 2.51
C GLY A 75 3.17 17.98 1.45
N ARG A 76 3.22 17.01 0.54
CA ARG A 76 4.15 16.99 -0.60
C ARG A 76 3.45 16.59 -1.87
N PRO A 77 3.85 17.12 -3.04
CA PRO A 77 3.36 16.62 -4.32
C PRO A 77 3.55 15.11 -4.42
N THR A 78 2.58 14.44 -5.01
CA THR A 78 2.58 12.96 -5.09
C THR A 78 2.30 12.50 -6.51
N VAL A 79 3.17 11.63 -7.02
CA VAL A 79 3.00 10.91 -8.28
C VAL A 79 2.47 9.51 -7.95
N LEU A 80 1.30 9.19 -8.42
CA LEU A 80 0.75 7.84 -8.44
C LEU A 80 0.90 7.28 -9.86
N TRP A 81 1.64 6.18 -10.00
CA TRP A 81 1.83 5.49 -11.27
C TRP A 81 1.05 4.18 -11.27
N PHE A 82 -0.01 4.11 -12.07
CA PHE A 82 -0.88 2.95 -12.19
C PHE A 82 -0.38 2.02 -13.30
N TRP A 83 0.00 0.79 -12.93
CA TRP A 83 0.66 -0.14 -13.82
C TRP A 83 0.20 -1.58 -13.64
N ALA A 84 0.45 -2.43 -14.65
CA ALA A 84 0.22 -3.86 -14.59
C ALA A 84 1.48 -4.63 -15.02
N PRO A 85 1.76 -5.82 -14.48
CA PRO A 85 2.99 -6.58 -14.74
C PRO A 85 3.23 -6.93 -16.22
N TRP A 86 2.17 -7.22 -16.93
CA TRP A 86 2.17 -7.61 -18.35
C TRP A 86 2.16 -6.43 -19.33
N CYS A 87 2.17 -5.19 -18.85
CA CYS A 87 1.99 -3.98 -19.66
C CYS A 87 3.31 -3.51 -20.30
N PRO A 88 3.49 -3.56 -21.64
CA PRO A 88 4.71 -3.08 -22.28
C PRO A 88 4.94 -1.56 -22.13
N LYS A 89 3.86 -0.77 -22.12
CA LYS A 89 3.94 0.70 -21.91
C LYS A 89 4.43 1.02 -20.50
N CYS A 90 3.97 0.27 -19.48
CA CYS A 90 4.41 0.44 -18.10
C CYS A 90 5.90 0.10 -17.97
N ARG A 91 6.37 -0.97 -18.62
CA ARG A 91 7.79 -1.31 -18.67
C ARG A 91 8.63 -0.21 -19.30
N ALA A 92 8.13 0.44 -20.36
CA ALA A 92 8.81 1.58 -20.99
C ALA A 92 8.85 2.83 -20.09
N GLN A 93 7.88 3.00 -19.18
CA GLN A 93 7.79 4.12 -18.24
C GLN A 93 8.70 3.92 -17.01
N ALA A 94 9.07 2.68 -16.69
CA ALA A 94 9.69 2.31 -15.42
C ALA A 94 10.98 3.09 -15.12
N ALA A 95 11.88 3.19 -16.09
CA ALA A 95 13.19 3.84 -15.91
C ALA A 95 13.05 5.34 -15.60
N GLU A 96 12.17 6.06 -16.32
CA GLU A 96 11.96 7.49 -16.07
C GLU A 96 11.23 7.70 -14.74
N THR A 97 10.29 6.81 -14.37
CA THR A 97 9.62 6.89 -13.08
C THR A 97 10.60 6.69 -11.92
N ALA A 98 11.50 5.71 -12.01
CA ALA A 98 12.54 5.48 -11.01
C ALA A 98 13.50 6.67 -10.89
N LYS A 99 13.93 7.23 -12.03
CA LYS A 99 14.77 8.44 -12.05
C LYS A 99 14.10 9.63 -11.38
N VAL A 100 12.82 9.86 -11.64
CA VAL A 100 12.05 10.95 -10.99
C VAL A 100 11.93 10.70 -9.49
N ALA A 101 11.70 9.45 -9.06
CA ALA A 101 11.64 9.11 -7.64
C ALA A 101 12.95 9.43 -6.92
N GLU A 102 14.10 9.20 -7.55
CA GLU A 102 15.42 9.53 -7.00
C GLU A 102 15.71 11.02 -7.02
N GLU A 103 15.43 11.70 -8.15
CA GLU A 103 15.71 13.13 -8.36
C GLU A 103 14.93 14.00 -7.38
N TYR A 104 13.69 13.63 -7.07
CA TYR A 104 12.81 14.40 -6.18
C TYR A 104 12.65 13.78 -4.79
N ALA A 105 13.56 12.90 -4.39
CA ALA A 105 13.57 12.30 -3.05
C ALA A 105 13.49 13.37 -1.96
N GLY A 106 12.52 13.23 -1.05
CA GLY A 106 12.26 14.20 0.02
C GLY A 106 11.48 15.46 -0.40
N LYS A 107 11.34 15.75 -1.70
CA LYS A 107 10.57 16.89 -2.23
C LYS A 107 9.20 16.48 -2.78
N ALA A 108 9.11 15.33 -3.41
CA ALA A 108 7.88 14.75 -3.88
C ALA A 108 7.83 13.26 -3.51
N ASN A 109 6.63 12.71 -3.45
CA ASN A 109 6.41 11.28 -3.29
C ASN A 109 6.19 10.64 -4.68
N VAL A 110 6.71 9.43 -4.85
CA VAL A 110 6.39 8.58 -5.99
C VAL A 110 5.92 7.23 -5.45
N VAL A 111 4.77 6.77 -5.91
CA VAL A 111 4.16 5.49 -5.51
C VAL A 111 3.66 4.77 -6.75
N GLY A 112 4.09 3.53 -6.93
CA GLY A 112 3.49 2.63 -7.91
C GLY A 112 2.19 2.05 -7.34
N VAL A 113 1.17 1.93 -8.18
CA VAL A 113 -0.09 1.25 -7.82
C VAL A 113 -0.30 0.12 -8.82
N ALA A 114 0.19 -1.06 -8.44
CA ALA A 114 0.09 -2.25 -9.27
C ALA A 114 -1.32 -2.82 -9.21
N GLY A 115 -1.86 -3.21 -10.34
CA GLY A 115 -3.18 -3.84 -10.43
C GLY A 115 -3.26 -4.85 -11.56
N LEU A 116 -4.46 -5.44 -11.73
CA LEU A 116 -4.83 -6.31 -12.84
C LEU A 116 -4.01 -7.61 -12.93
N ASP A 117 -3.38 -8.03 -11.84
CA ASP A 117 -2.65 -9.30 -11.72
C ASP A 117 -2.42 -9.63 -10.23
N GLY A 118 -1.84 -10.79 -9.94
CA GLY A 118 -1.47 -11.21 -8.59
C GLY A 118 -0.14 -10.64 -8.12
N ASN A 119 0.05 -10.59 -6.80
CA ASN A 119 1.20 -9.98 -6.15
C ASN A 119 2.55 -10.53 -6.59
N ASP A 120 2.66 -11.84 -6.87
CA ASP A 120 3.92 -12.44 -7.31
C ASP A 120 4.39 -11.84 -8.64
N ALA A 121 3.48 -11.68 -9.62
CA ALA A 121 3.80 -11.04 -10.88
C ALA A 121 4.16 -9.55 -10.71
N MET A 122 3.53 -8.86 -9.75
CA MET A 122 3.86 -7.47 -9.42
C MET A 122 5.27 -7.34 -8.86
N ARG A 123 5.66 -8.23 -7.95
CA ARG A 123 7.04 -8.27 -7.41
C ARG A 123 8.07 -8.53 -8.49
N ASP A 124 7.81 -9.54 -9.33
CA ASP A 124 8.68 -9.87 -10.46
C ASP A 124 8.88 -8.67 -11.41
N PHE A 125 7.81 -7.90 -11.66
CA PHE A 125 7.91 -6.69 -12.48
C PHE A 125 8.81 -5.64 -11.82
N VAL A 126 8.64 -5.35 -10.53
CA VAL A 126 9.47 -4.39 -9.78
C VAL A 126 10.93 -4.78 -9.85
N ASP A 127 11.25 -6.05 -9.62
CA ASP A 127 12.63 -6.59 -9.68
C ASP A 127 13.22 -6.47 -11.08
N GLN A 128 12.47 -6.88 -12.12
CA GLN A 128 12.90 -6.85 -13.50
C GLN A 128 13.10 -5.45 -14.08
N THR A 129 12.38 -4.46 -13.56
CA THR A 129 12.42 -3.07 -14.05
C THR A 129 13.32 -2.18 -13.21
N GLY A 130 13.81 -2.66 -12.07
CA GLY A 130 14.67 -1.89 -11.17
C GLY A 130 13.96 -0.72 -10.48
N THR A 131 12.63 -0.83 -10.29
CA THR A 131 11.82 0.24 -9.68
C THR A 131 11.67 0.12 -8.17
N GLY A 132 12.44 -0.73 -7.50
CA GLY A 132 12.37 -0.96 -6.06
C GLY A 132 12.83 0.22 -5.16
N SER A 133 13.25 1.34 -5.74
CA SER A 133 13.69 2.53 -4.98
C SER A 133 12.54 3.32 -4.35
N PHE A 134 11.29 3.05 -4.73
CA PHE A 134 10.08 3.67 -4.19
C PHE A 134 8.97 2.63 -3.94
N PRO A 135 7.97 2.92 -3.09
CA PRO A 135 6.94 1.95 -2.73
C PRO A 135 6.01 1.61 -3.89
N HIS A 136 5.62 0.34 -3.96
CA HIS A 136 4.59 -0.15 -4.88
C HIS A 136 3.48 -0.84 -4.10
N LEU A 137 2.23 -0.43 -4.31
CA LEU A 137 1.05 -1.06 -3.73
C LEU A 137 0.63 -2.27 -4.57
N SER A 138 0.24 -3.34 -3.90
CA SER A 138 -0.43 -4.49 -4.49
C SER A 138 -1.93 -4.26 -4.40
N ASP A 139 -2.52 -3.72 -5.46
CA ASP A 139 -3.94 -3.38 -5.52
C ASP A 139 -4.70 -4.42 -6.36
N GLU A 140 -4.61 -5.70 -5.96
CA GLU A 140 -5.24 -6.84 -6.66
C GLU A 140 -6.75 -6.65 -6.84
N ASP A 141 -7.43 -6.10 -5.83
CA ASP A 141 -8.88 -5.83 -5.84
C ASP A 141 -9.26 -4.53 -6.58
N GLY A 142 -8.28 -3.73 -6.98
CA GLY A 142 -8.48 -2.46 -7.67
C GLY A 142 -9.15 -1.40 -6.79
N THR A 143 -8.94 -1.43 -5.48
CA THR A 143 -9.55 -0.48 -4.54
C THR A 143 -8.96 0.93 -4.70
N VAL A 144 -7.64 1.04 -4.81
CA VAL A 144 -6.96 2.31 -5.05
C VAL A 144 -7.18 2.79 -6.49
N TRP A 145 -7.17 1.87 -7.47
CA TRP A 145 -7.52 2.19 -8.86
C TRP A 145 -8.90 2.84 -8.96
N LYS A 146 -9.92 2.25 -8.33
CA LYS A 146 -11.30 2.79 -8.31
C LYS A 146 -11.38 4.15 -7.62
N ARG A 147 -10.63 4.33 -6.53
CA ARG A 147 -10.60 5.60 -5.80
C ARG A 147 -10.12 6.76 -6.66
N PHE A 148 -9.13 6.53 -7.52
CA PHE A 148 -8.59 7.51 -8.45
C PHE A 148 -9.23 7.44 -9.86
N GLU A 149 -10.36 6.73 -10.00
CA GLU A 149 -11.12 6.58 -11.25
C GLU A 149 -10.28 6.07 -12.43
N VAL A 150 -9.17 5.37 -12.14
CA VAL A 150 -8.28 4.79 -13.14
C VAL A 150 -8.86 3.51 -13.68
N THR A 151 -9.11 3.48 -15.00
CA THR A 151 -9.72 2.35 -15.69
C THR A 151 -8.76 1.58 -16.61
N GLU A 152 -7.54 2.10 -16.81
CA GLU A 152 -6.51 1.48 -17.64
C GLU A 152 -5.12 1.66 -17.04
N GLN A 153 -4.21 0.75 -17.34
CA GLN A 153 -2.81 0.82 -16.89
C GLN A 153 -1.99 1.85 -17.69
N SER A 154 -0.76 2.09 -17.26
CA SER A 154 0.19 3.08 -17.77
C SER A 154 -0.20 4.54 -17.54
N ARG A 155 -1.08 4.81 -16.57
CA ARG A 155 -1.51 6.16 -16.22
C ARG A 155 -0.75 6.71 -15.04
N TYR A 156 -0.60 8.03 -15.06
CA TYR A 156 -0.15 8.81 -13.92
C TYR A 156 -1.30 9.67 -13.43
N VAL A 157 -1.44 9.74 -12.11
CA VAL A 157 -2.20 10.79 -11.41
C VAL A 157 -1.20 11.54 -10.56
N ILE A 158 -1.11 12.86 -10.76
CA ILE A 158 -0.18 13.71 -10.01
C ILE A 158 -1.01 14.66 -9.16
N LEU A 159 -0.75 14.62 -7.87
CA LEU A 159 -1.38 15.49 -6.88
C LEU A 159 -0.37 16.56 -6.45
N ASP A 160 -0.85 17.76 -6.18
CA ASP A 160 -0.06 18.79 -5.50
C ASP A 160 0.05 18.50 -3.98
N LYS A 161 0.69 19.42 -3.25
CA LYS A 161 0.88 19.29 -1.78
C LYS A 161 -0.43 19.30 -0.98
N ASP A 162 -1.51 19.84 -1.56
CA ASP A 162 -2.82 19.96 -0.95
C ASP A 162 -3.74 18.78 -1.36
N GLY A 163 -3.22 17.85 -2.19
CA GLY A 163 -3.92 16.64 -2.63
C GLY A 163 -4.87 16.85 -3.82
N GLU A 164 -4.80 18.01 -4.48
CA GLU A 164 -5.56 18.30 -5.68
C GLU A 164 -4.89 17.66 -6.90
N THR A 165 -5.70 17.06 -7.78
CA THR A 165 -5.18 16.46 -9.01
C THR A 165 -4.79 17.53 -10.01
N VAL A 166 -3.50 17.64 -10.30
CA VAL A 166 -2.94 18.61 -11.27
C VAL A 166 -2.61 17.98 -12.61
N TYR A 167 -2.55 16.68 -12.68
CA TYR A 167 -2.38 15.93 -13.92
C TYR A 167 -2.95 14.52 -13.82
N GLU A 168 -3.61 14.09 -14.88
CA GLU A 168 -4.02 12.72 -15.08
C GLU A 168 -3.81 12.35 -16.56
N GLY A 169 -3.18 11.21 -16.82
CA GLY A 169 -3.00 10.75 -18.20
C GLY A 169 -1.84 9.78 -18.39
N VAL A 170 -1.63 9.41 -19.63
CA VAL A 170 -0.52 8.55 -20.07
C VAL A 170 0.64 9.42 -20.53
N LEU A 171 1.84 9.15 -20.02
CA LEU A 171 3.09 9.74 -20.49
C LEU A 171 3.89 8.63 -21.19
N PRO A 172 3.96 8.63 -22.54
CA PRO A 172 4.71 7.62 -23.28
C PRO A 172 6.19 7.57 -22.82
N GLY A 173 6.66 6.40 -22.40
CA GLY A 173 8.01 6.26 -21.85
C GLY A 173 8.28 7.07 -20.56
N GLY A 174 7.26 7.69 -19.97
CA GLY A 174 7.41 8.61 -18.84
C GLY A 174 7.83 10.04 -19.24
N GLU A 175 7.89 10.34 -20.54
CA GLU A 175 8.34 11.66 -21.03
C GLU A 175 7.54 12.81 -20.41
N GLY A 176 8.27 13.82 -19.91
CA GLY A 176 7.68 15.00 -19.28
C GLY A 176 7.28 14.84 -17.82
N LEU A 177 7.46 13.65 -17.23
CA LEU A 177 7.14 13.42 -15.81
C LEU A 177 7.99 14.32 -14.91
N SER A 178 9.32 14.36 -15.11
CA SER A 178 10.22 15.22 -14.34
C SER A 178 9.82 16.70 -14.40
N GLY A 179 9.47 17.21 -15.60
CA GLY A 179 9.02 18.60 -15.77
C GLY A 179 7.73 18.92 -15.00
N LYS A 180 6.80 17.96 -14.92
CA LYS A 180 5.55 18.12 -14.14
C LYS A 180 5.83 18.19 -12.64
N VAL A 181 6.73 17.32 -12.15
CA VAL A 181 7.12 17.30 -10.72
C VAL A 181 7.94 18.55 -10.37
N ALA A 182 8.85 18.99 -11.25
CA ALA A 182 9.62 20.22 -11.05
C ALA A 182 8.73 21.44 -10.81
N GLY A 183 7.63 21.57 -11.58
CA GLY A 183 6.67 22.65 -11.42
C GLY A 183 5.93 22.70 -10.08
N LEU A 184 5.96 21.60 -9.31
CA LEU A 184 5.27 21.46 -8.01
C LEU A 184 6.22 21.57 -6.82
N THR A 185 7.52 21.45 -7.06
CA THR A 185 8.55 21.37 -6.00
C THR A 185 9.47 22.58 -5.94
N GLY A 186 9.25 23.58 -6.81
CA GLY A 186 10.04 24.83 -6.94
C GLY A 186 9.77 25.87 -5.90
#